data_e87d977f75730ea52133aaaef8ff5e84
#
_entry.id   e87d977f75730ea52133aaaef8ff5e84
#
_cell.length_a   1.000
_cell.length_b   1.000
_cell.length_c   1.000
_cell.angle_alpha   90.00
_cell.angle_beta   90.00
_cell.angle_gamma   90.00
#
_symmetry.space_group_name_H-M   'P 1'
#
loop_
_entity.id
_entity.type
_entity.pdbx_description
1 polymer ?
#
loop_
_entity_poly.entity_id
_entity_poly.type
_entity_poly.pdbx_seq_one_letter_code
_entity_poly.pdbx_strand_id
1 'polypeptide(L)'
;MRAPLSRYTLLAATSIAFALSGSAHAEYVAPDMHHAPYGEVKVVVPITSDDASVWLFRLRNVGNGLQVTKAGGGSMRAKVVLYGAGVKMLSQPDAKLKEALDAARSAGVQINVCNFTLKGMNLDWHSLYGLQEADVVPSGFAEVGWLASHGWAVDPAN
;
A
#
# COMPACT_ATOMS: atom_id res chain seq x y z
N MET A 1 2.84 83.58 39.63
CA MET A 1 3.10 83.07 38.28
C MET A 1 3.32 81.56 38.38
N ARG A 2 2.35 80.78 37.90
CA ARG A 2 2.39 79.29 37.99
C ARG A 2 2.87 78.73 36.66
N ALA A 3 3.90 77.91 36.67
CA ALA A 3 4.38 77.20 35.50
C ALA A 3 3.55 75.91 35.26
N PRO A 4 3.26 75.51 34.01
CA PRO A 4 2.51 74.28 33.73
C PRO A 4 3.43 73.09 33.69
N LEU A 5 2.97 71.98 34.27
CA LEU A 5 3.53 70.65 34.25
C LEU A 5 3.35 70.00 32.88
N SER A 6 4.47 69.66 32.22
CA SER A 6 4.49 68.86 30.99
C SER A 6 4.24 67.37 31.28
N ARG A 7 3.16 66.80 30.71
CA ARG A 7 2.86 65.37 30.78
C ARG A 7 3.58 64.64 29.62
N TYR A 8 4.57 63.86 29.95
CA TYR A 8 5.16 62.94 29.00
C TYR A 8 4.33 61.63 28.93
N THR A 9 3.72 61.40 27.82
CA THR A 9 3.01 60.14 27.51
C THR A 9 3.99 59.13 26.98
N LEU A 10 4.27 58.10 27.78
CA LEU A 10 5.05 56.94 27.32
C LEU A 10 4.16 56.09 26.40
N LEU A 11 4.52 56.01 25.13
CA LEU A 11 3.98 55.00 24.20
C LEU A 11 4.78 53.72 24.41
N ALA A 12 4.16 52.70 24.99
CA ALA A 12 4.67 51.36 25.04
C ALA A 12 4.49 50.69 23.68
N ALA A 13 5.55 50.50 22.93
CA ALA A 13 5.55 49.73 21.70
C ALA A 13 5.56 48.24 22.04
N THR A 14 4.43 47.57 21.90
CA THR A 14 4.29 46.11 22.04
C THR A 14 4.78 45.43 20.75
N SER A 15 6.01 44.93 20.73
CA SER A 15 6.53 44.15 19.62
C SER A 15 5.89 42.74 19.65
N ILE A 16 4.98 42.47 18.76
CA ILE A 16 4.43 41.14 18.51
C ILE A 16 5.46 40.36 17.71
N ALA A 17 6.20 39.49 18.39
CA ALA A 17 7.06 38.52 17.71
C ALA A 17 6.19 37.43 17.06
N PHE A 18 6.04 37.48 15.75
CA PHE A 18 5.49 36.39 14.96
C PHE A 18 6.50 35.24 14.97
N ALA A 19 6.25 34.22 15.80
CA ALA A 19 6.95 32.96 15.72
C ALA A 19 6.54 32.29 14.40
N LEU A 20 7.38 32.35 13.39
CA LEU A 20 7.28 31.53 12.17
C LEU A 20 7.50 30.08 12.60
N SER A 21 6.41 29.38 12.88
CA SER A 21 6.43 27.92 13.01
C SER A 21 6.74 27.34 11.63
N GLY A 22 8.01 27.23 11.32
CA GLY A 22 8.47 26.48 10.14
C GLY A 22 8.00 25.04 10.27
N SER A 23 7.06 24.62 9.45
CA SER A 23 6.72 23.20 9.30
C SER A 23 7.99 22.48 8.87
N ALA A 24 8.55 21.66 9.75
CA ALA A 24 9.67 20.77 9.40
C ALA A 24 9.12 19.76 8.39
N HIS A 25 9.31 20.02 7.10
CA HIS A 25 9.03 19.02 6.06
C HIS A 25 10.16 18.00 6.10
N ALA A 26 9.80 16.72 6.18
CA ALA A 26 10.78 15.67 6.04
C ALA A 26 11.43 15.77 4.66
N GLU A 27 12.77 15.83 4.64
CA GLU A 27 13.53 15.81 3.40
C GLU A 27 13.65 14.36 2.91
N TYR A 28 13.25 14.11 1.65
CA TYR A 28 13.38 12.82 1.02
C TYR A 28 14.49 12.86 -0.02
N VAL A 29 15.29 11.82 -0.03
CA VAL A 29 16.33 11.65 -1.06
C VAL A 29 15.71 11.09 -2.34
N ALA A 30 16.29 11.44 -3.49
CA ALA A 30 16.03 10.78 -4.77
C ALA A 30 17.14 9.74 -4.99
N PRO A 31 16.95 8.47 -4.60
CA PRO A 31 18.02 7.48 -4.66
C PRO A 31 18.30 7.09 -6.10
N ASP A 32 19.59 6.93 -6.41
CA ASP A 32 20.03 6.35 -7.65
C ASP A 32 19.90 4.82 -7.62
N MET A 33 19.62 4.23 -8.76
CA MET A 33 19.61 2.79 -8.94
C MET A 33 21.05 2.29 -9.14
N HIS A 34 21.55 1.46 -8.21
CA HIS A 34 22.92 0.94 -8.21
C HIS A 34 23.08 -0.45 -8.86
N HIS A 35 22.14 -0.86 -9.68
CA HIS A 35 22.14 -2.13 -10.42
C HIS A 35 21.67 -1.89 -11.85
N ALA A 36 21.78 -2.92 -12.72
CA ALA A 36 21.21 -2.87 -14.06
C ALA A 36 19.71 -2.58 -14.04
N PRO A 37 19.11 -2.05 -15.13
CA PRO A 37 17.67 -1.87 -15.23
C PRO A 37 16.91 -3.13 -14.83
N TYR A 38 15.74 -2.96 -14.20
CA TYR A 38 14.98 -4.08 -13.61
C TYR A 38 14.62 -5.22 -14.56
N GLY A 39 14.52 -4.96 -15.89
CA GLY A 39 14.02 -5.96 -16.81
C GLY A 39 12.58 -6.39 -16.48
N GLU A 40 12.27 -7.68 -16.68
CA GLU A 40 10.98 -8.27 -16.26
C GLU A 40 11.11 -8.83 -14.85
N VAL A 41 10.33 -8.27 -13.92
CA VAL A 41 10.22 -8.73 -12.53
C VAL A 41 8.88 -9.44 -12.34
N LYS A 42 8.88 -10.61 -11.70
CA LYS A 42 7.67 -11.37 -11.36
C LYS A 42 7.63 -11.61 -9.87
N VAL A 43 6.57 -11.16 -9.21
CA VAL A 43 6.43 -11.29 -7.75
C VAL A 43 5.09 -11.90 -7.41
N VAL A 44 5.09 -12.93 -6.57
CA VAL A 44 3.90 -13.46 -5.91
C VAL A 44 3.89 -13.02 -4.45
N VAL A 45 2.76 -12.49 -4.02
CA VAL A 45 2.53 -11.95 -2.67
C VAL A 45 1.49 -12.83 -1.97
N PRO A 46 1.91 -13.80 -1.14
CA PRO A 46 0.99 -14.57 -0.32
C PRO A 46 0.44 -13.69 0.81
N ILE A 47 -0.87 -13.75 1.04
CA ILE A 47 -1.53 -13.08 2.15
C ILE A 47 -2.34 -14.09 2.94
N THR A 48 -1.95 -14.31 4.20
CA THR A 48 -2.59 -15.24 5.12
C THR A 48 -3.18 -14.58 6.36
N SER A 49 -2.80 -13.32 6.62
CA SER A 49 -3.28 -12.51 7.75
C SER A 49 -4.71 -12.02 7.52
N ASP A 50 -5.47 -11.83 8.60
CA ASP A 50 -6.76 -11.12 8.63
C ASP A 50 -6.65 -9.67 9.10
N ASP A 51 -5.45 -9.13 9.20
CA ASP A 51 -5.20 -7.74 9.58
C ASP A 51 -5.31 -6.81 8.35
N ALA A 52 -6.26 -5.89 8.39
CA ALA A 52 -6.50 -4.92 7.33
C ALA A 52 -5.28 -3.99 7.08
N SER A 53 -4.47 -3.72 8.10
CA SER A 53 -3.25 -2.92 7.93
C SER A 53 -2.21 -3.65 7.10
N VAL A 54 -2.09 -4.97 7.27
CA VAL A 54 -1.24 -5.84 6.46
C VAL A 54 -1.71 -5.85 5.02
N TRP A 55 -3.01 -5.97 4.77
CA TRP A 55 -3.57 -5.98 3.40
C TRP A 55 -3.25 -4.69 2.65
N LEU A 56 -3.52 -3.54 3.27
CA LEU A 56 -3.25 -2.23 2.68
C LEU A 56 -1.75 -1.99 2.46
N PHE A 57 -0.92 -2.43 3.40
CA PHE A 57 0.54 -2.35 3.28
C PHE A 57 1.03 -3.16 2.06
N ARG A 58 0.54 -4.40 1.90
CA ARG A 58 0.91 -5.29 0.79
C ARG A 58 0.50 -4.72 -0.56
N LEU A 59 -0.76 -4.28 -0.70
CA LEU A 59 -1.25 -3.67 -1.93
C LEU A 59 -0.45 -2.41 -2.30
N ARG A 60 -0.13 -1.58 -1.31
CA ARG A 60 0.71 -0.40 -1.51
C ARG A 60 2.11 -0.77 -2.00
N ASN A 61 2.74 -1.78 -1.40
CA ASN A 61 4.07 -2.23 -1.81
C ASN A 61 4.08 -2.76 -3.25
N VAL A 62 3.05 -3.51 -3.63
CA VAL A 62 2.88 -3.94 -5.02
C VAL A 62 2.76 -2.74 -5.96
N GLY A 63 1.93 -1.75 -5.62
CA GLY A 63 1.78 -0.52 -6.40
C GLY A 63 3.10 0.25 -6.55
N ASN A 64 3.84 0.43 -5.46
CA ASN A 64 5.16 1.08 -5.47
C ASN A 64 6.15 0.30 -6.35
N GLY A 65 6.17 -1.03 -6.24
CA GLY A 65 7.03 -1.90 -7.05
C GLY A 65 6.75 -1.76 -8.54
N LEU A 66 5.47 -1.78 -8.95
CA LEU A 66 5.04 -1.56 -10.33
C LEU A 66 5.52 -0.21 -10.85
N GLN A 67 5.34 0.85 -10.07
CA GLN A 67 5.72 2.22 -10.44
C GLN A 67 7.24 2.35 -10.62
N VAL A 68 8.02 1.90 -9.62
CA VAL A 68 9.49 2.05 -9.62
C VAL A 68 10.12 1.20 -10.71
N THR A 69 9.65 -0.04 -10.89
CA THR A 69 10.17 -0.93 -11.94
C THR A 69 9.96 -0.33 -13.33
N LYS A 70 8.77 0.24 -13.58
CA LYS A 70 8.47 0.93 -14.84
C LYS A 70 9.35 2.18 -15.03
N ALA A 71 9.52 3.00 -14.00
CA ALA A 71 10.38 4.18 -14.04
C ALA A 71 11.85 3.82 -14.30
N GLY A 72 12.30 2.66 -13.78
CA GLY A 72 13.66 2.13 -13.97
C GLY A 72 13.85 1.33 -15.28
N GLY A 73 12.97 1.49 -16.27
CA GLY A 73 13.11 0.89 -17.61
C GLY A 73 12.78 -0.61 -17.68
N GLY A 74 12.09 -1.14 -16.66
CA GLY A 74 11.63 -2.52 -16.63
C GLY A 74 10.11 -2.66 -16.61
N SER A 75 9.65 -3.86 -16.28
CA SER A 75 8.25 -4.20 -16.06
C SER A 75 8.11 -5.11 -14.86
N MET A 76 6.97 -5.02 -14.17
CA MET A 76 6.65 -5.93 -13.07
C MET A 76 5.31 -6.60 -13.33
N ARG A 77 5.26 -7.90 -13.08
CA ARG A 77 4.01 -8.66 -12.96
C ARG A 77 3.85 -9.09 -11.51
N ALA A 78 2.69 -8.82 -10.94
CA ALA A 78 2.40 -9.19 -9.57
C ALA A 78 1.16 -10.08 -9.50
N LYS A 79 1.21 -11.09 -8.62
CA LYS A 79 0.06 -11.89 -8.20
C LYS A 79 -0.07 -11.82 -6.69
N VAL A 80 -1.29 -11.59 -6.21
CA VAL A 80 -1.64 -11.71 -4.80
C VAL A 80 -2.38 -13.03 -4.63
N VAL A 81 -1.94 -13.88 -3.71
CA VAL A 81 -2.57 -15.18 -3.47
C VAL A 81 -3.10 -15.22 -2.04
N LEU A 82 -4.42 -15.23 -1.92
CA LEU A 82 -5.14 -15.21 -0.65
C LEU A 82 -5.48 -16.64 -0.21
N TYR A 83 -5.03 -17.02 1.00
CA TYR A 83 -5.41 -18.29 1.61
C TYR A 83 -5.45 -18.18 3.14
N GLY A 84 -6.05 -19.15 3.83
CA GLY A 84 -6.31 -19.04 5.25
C GLY A 84 -7.12 -17.78 5.58
N ALA A 85 -6.76 -17.10 6.65
CA ALA A 85 -7.46 -15.89 7.08
C ALA A 85 -7.37 -14.72 6.08
N GLY A 86 -6.39 -14.72 5.18
CA GLY A 86 -6.21 -13.69 4.16
C GLY A 86 -7.38 -13.56 3.16
N VAL A 87 -8.20 -14.62 3.00
CA VAL A 87 -9.39 -14.56 2.13
C VAL A 87 -10.42 -13.53 2.64
N LYS A 88 -10.42 -13.24 3.94
CA LYS A 88 -11.28 -12.19 4.53
C LYS A 88 -11.05 -10.81 3.93
N MET A 89 -9.89 -10.57 3.30
CA MET A 89 -9.59 -9.32 2.58
C MET A 89 -10.65 -8.97 1.54
N LEU A 90 -11.31 -9.97 0.94
CA LEU A 90 -12.37 -9.77 -0.04
C LEU A 90 -13.77 -9.89 0.58
N SER A 91 -13.88 -10.24 1.87
CA SER A 91 -15.15 -10.32 2.57
C SER A 91 -15.54 -8.96 3.11
N GLN A 92 -16.44 -8.25 2.44
CA GLN A 92 -16.97 -6.94 2.86
C GLN A 92 -15.87 -5.87 3.11
N PRO A 93 -14.96 -5.62 2.16
CA PRO A 93 -13.94 -4.59 2.31
C PRO A 93 -14.58 -3.21 2.48
N ASP A 94 -13.99 -2.37 3.33
CA ASP A 94 -14.36 -0.97 3.46
C ASP A 94 -14.00 -0.16 2.20
N ALA A 95 -14.39 1.12 2.15
CA ALA A 95 -14.15 1.97 0.98
C ALA A 95 -12.66 2.10 0.62
N LYS A 96 -11.79 2.21 1.62
CA LYS A 96 -10.34 2.37 1.42
C LYS A 96 -9.72 1.09 0.85
N LEU A 97 -10.13 -0.06 1.36
CA LEU A 97 -9.64 -1.34 0.87
C LEU A 97 -10.17 -1.65 -0.54
N LYS A 98 -11.44 -1.30 -0.84
CA LYS A 98 -11.99 -1.40 -2.20
C LYS A 98 -11.19 -0.58 -3.20
N GLU A 99 -10.90 0.69 -2.88
CA GLU A 99 -10.08 1.56 -3.72
C GLU A 99 -8.70 0.93 -3.99
N ALA A 100 -8.03 0.40 -2.96
CA ALA A 100 -6.73 -0.24 -3.10
C ALA A 100 -6.79 -1.53 -3.96
N LEU A 101 -7.84 -2.35 -3.80
CA LEU A 101 -8.07 -3.55 -4.59
C LEU A 101 -8.32 -3.22 -6.06
N ASP A 102 -9.16 -2.22 -6.32
CA ASP A 102 -9.50 -1.80 -7.68
C ASP A 102 -8.29 -1.16 -8.39
N ALA A 103 -7.51 -0.36 -7.67
CA ALA A 103 -6.26 0.20 -8.18
C ALA A 103 -5.26 -0.93 -8.54
N ALA A 104 -5.11 -1.94 -7.68
CA ALA A 104 -4.24 -3.07 -7.96
C ALA A 104 -4.70 -3.85 -9.21
N ARG A 105 -5.99 -4.18 -9.32
CA ARG A 105 -6.55 -4.86 -10.51
C ARG A 105 -6.38 -4.03 -11.78
N SER A 106 -6.64 -2.73 -11.71
CA SER A 106 -6.46 -1.81 -12.83
C SER A 106 -5.02 -1.70 -13.30
N ALA A 107 -4.07 -1.92 -12.38
CA ALA A 107 -2.64 -2.01 -12.68
C ALA A 107 -2.21 -3.41 -13.19
N GLY A 108 -3.15 -4.33 -13.42
CA GLY A 108 -2.89 -5.68 -13.93
C GLY A 108 -2.47 -6.71 -12.88
N VAL A 109 -2.64 -6.40 -11.59
CA VAL A 109 -2.39 -7.36 -10.51
C VAL A 109 -3.49 -8.42 -10.50
N GLN A 110 -3.12 -9.68 -10.58
CA GLN A 110 -4.04 -10.80 -10.40
C GLN A 110 -4.20 -11.10 -8.91
N ILE A 111 -5.45 -11.26 -8.46
CA ILE A 111 -5.77 -11.60 -7.07
C ILE A 111 -6.43 -12.97 -7.07
N ASN A 112 -5.68 -13.99 -6.66
CA ASN A 112 -6.13 -15.37 -6.63
C ASN A 112 -6.59 -15.78 -5.21
N VAL A 113 -7.57 -16.67 -5.13
CA VAL A 113 -8.15 -17.18 -3.89
C VAL A 113 -8.08 -18.70 -3.84
N CYS A 114 -7.66 -19.22 -2.70
CA CYS A 114 -7.53 -20.65 -2.44
C CYS A 114 -8.89 -21.34 -2.26
N ASN A 115 -9.22 -22.30 -3.14
CA ASN A 115 -10.46 -23.07 -3.04
C ASN A 115 -10.54 -23.94 -1.77
N PHE A 116 -9.42 -24.51 -1.30
CA PHE A 116 -9.42 -25.23 -0.02
C PHE A 116 -9.81 -24.32 1.14
N THR A 117 -9.40 -23.05 1.11
CA THR A 117 -9.81 -22.07 2.13
C THR A 117 -11.30 -21.76 2.02
N LEU A 118 -11.82 -21.53 0.81
CA LEU A 118 -13.26 -21.29 0.60
C LEU A 118 -14.08 -22.43 1.19
N LYS A 119 -13.72 -23.69 0.87
CA LYS A 119 -14.39 -24.88 1.40
C LYS A 119 -14.27 -24.97 2.93
N GLY A 120 -13.07 -24.78 3.46
CA GLY A 120 -12.81 -24.87 4.90
C GLY A 120 -13.54 -23.80 5.73
N MET A 121 -13.77 -22.63 5.16
CA MET A 121 -14.49 -21.52 5.78
C MET A 121 -15.98 -21.46 5.39
N ASN A 122 -16.45 -22.40 4.58
CA ASN A 122 -17.81 -22.42 4.01
C ASN A 122 -18.21 -21.08 3.38
N LEU A 123 -17.30 -20.50 2.57
CA LEU A 123 -17.50 -19.23 1.87
C LEU A 123 -17.93 -19.46 0.43
N ASP A 124 -19.01 -18.80 0.02
CA ASP A 124 -19.38 -18.69 -1.37
C ASP A 124 -18.49 -17.64 -2.06
N TRP A 125 -17.76 -18.05 -3.10
CA TRP A 125 -16.86 -17.16 -3.81
C TRP A 125 -17.60 -15.98 -4.48
N HIS A 126 -18.88 -16.12 -4.84
CA HIS A 126 -19.69 -15.04 -5.38
C HIS A 126 -19.90 -13.88 -4.38
N SER A 127 -19.79 -14.17 -3.09
CA SER A 127 -19.89 -13.16 -2.02
C SER A 127 -18.61 -12.32 -1.84
N LEU A 128 -17.51 -12.71 -2.49
CA LEU A 128 -16.22 -12.06 -2.35
C LEU A 128 -16.06 -10.92 -3.36
N TYR A 129 -15.61 -9.76 -2.86
CA TYR A 129 -15.51 -8.53 -3.63
C TYR A 129 -14.64 -8.68 -4.88
N GLY A 130 -15.26 -8.52 -6.05
CA GLY A 130 -14.60 -8.50 -7.34
C GLY A 130 -13.89 -9.80 -7.74
N LEU A 131 -14.16 -10.93 -7.06
CA LEU A 131 -13.60 -12.23 -7.41
C LEU A 131 -14.34 -12.79 -8.62
N GLN A 132 -13.60 -13.41 -9.53
CA GLN A 132 -14.13 -14.17 -10.66
C GLN A 132 -13.81 -15.66 -10.46
N GLU A 133 -14.55 -16.55 -11.10
CA GLU A 133 -14.29 -17.99 -11.03
C GLU A 133 -12.85 -18.34 -11.46
N ALA A 134 -12.35 -17.68 -12.50
CA ALA A 134 -11.00 -17.86 -13.01
C ALA A 134 -9.88 -17.45 -12.02
N ASP A 135 -10.23 -16.68 -10.97
CA ASP A 135 -9.29 -16.28 -9.93
C ASP A 135 -9.16 -17.34 -8.82
N VAL A 136 -10.05 -18.33 -8.80
CA VAL A 136 -10.03 -19.39 -7.79
C VAL A 136 -9.02 -20.46 -8.18
N VAL A 137 -7.98 -20.61 -7.36
CA VAL A 137 -6.96 -21.64 -7.54
C VAL A 137 -7.22 -22.84 -6.62
N PRO A 138 -6.86 -24.07 -7.02
CA PRO A 138 -7.14 -25.26 -6.21
C PRO A 138 -6.57 -25.15 -4.79
N SER A 139 -5.32 -24.68 -4.65
CA SER A 139 -4.63 -24.46 -3.38
C SER A 139 -3.73 -23.24 -3.48
N GLY A 140 -3.95 -22.24 -2.61
CA GLY A 140 -3.11 -21.04 -2.58
C GLY A 140 -1.66 -21.36 -2.24
N PHE A 141 -1.43 -22.28 -1.30
CA PHE A 141 -0.07 -22.70 -0.94
C PHE A 141 0.65 -23.40 -2.11
N ALA A 142 -0.04 -24.32 -2.82
CA ALA A 142 0.52 -24.98 -3.99
C ALA A 142 0.76 -24.02 -5.16
N GLU A 143 -0.15 -23.04 -5.36
CA GLU A 143 0.00 -21.99 -6.39
C GLU A 143 1.24 -21.14 -6.15
N VAL A 144 1.50 -20.72 -4.91
CA VAL A 144 2.72 -19.98 -4.54
C VAL A 144 3.96 -20.83 -4.84
N GLY A 145 3.97 -22.11 -4.45
CA GLY A 145 5.08 -23.01 -4.72
C GLY A 145 5.32 -23.22 -6.21
N TRP A 146 4.26 -23.40 -6.98
CA TRP A 146 4.34 -23.54 -8.43
C TRP A 146 4.90 -22.27 -9.08
N LEU A 147 4.40 -21.10 -8.71
CA LEU A 147 4.90 -19.82 -9.21
C LEU A 147 6.38 -19.62 -8.88
N ALA A 148 6.79 -19.93 -7.64
CA ALA A 148 8.18 -19.85 -7.20
C ALA A 148 9.10 -20.71 -8.08
N SER A 149 8.69 -21.95 -8.39
CA SER A 149 9.45 -22.85 -9.26
C SER A 149 9.46 -22.44 -10.73
N HIS A 150 8.60 -21.46 -11.12
CA HIS A 150 8.49 -20.93 -12.47
C HIS A 150 8.96 -19.48 -12.60
N GLY A 151 9.94 -19.10 -11.77
CA GLY A 151 10.65 -17.83 -11.88
C GLY A 151 9.91 -16.62 -11.27
N TRP A 152 8.98 -16.86 -10.35
CA TRP A 152 8.39 -15.81 -9.54
C TRP A 152 9.12 -15.68 -8.21
N ALA A 153 9.54 -14.48 -7.85
CA ALA A 153 10.00 -14.20 -6.51
C ALA A 153 8.81 -14.25 -5.54
N VAL A 154 9.00 -14.84 -4.38
CA VAL A 154 7.98 -14.84 -3.32
C VAL A 154 8.27 -13.67 -2.39
N ASP A 155 7.29 -12.79 -2.18
CA ASP A 155 7.39 -11.74 -1.17
C ASP A 155 7.33 -12.40 0.23
N PRO A 156 8.44 -12.39 1.00
CA PRO A 156 8.53 -13.10 2.26
C PRO A 156 7.84 -12.35 3.41
N ALA A 157 7.46 -11.10 3.21
CA ALA A 157 6.91 -10.29 4.28
C ALA A 157 5.50 -10.79 4.66
N ASN A 158 5.31 -11.24 5.87
CA ASN A 158 4.04 -11.64 6.49
C ASN A 158 3.50 -10.56 7.40
#